data_9b65e538c2395dcea3bc8c62026264c7
#
_entry.id   9b65e538c2395dcea3bc8c62026264c7
#
_cell.length_a   1.000
_cell.length_b   1.000
_cell.length_c   1.000
_cell.angle_alpha   90.00
_cell.angle_beta   90.00
_cell.angle_gamma   90.00
#
_symmetry.space_group_name_H-M   'P 1'
#
loop_
_entity.id
_entity.type
_entity.pdbx_description
1 polymer ?
#
loop_
_entity_poly.entity_id
_entity_poly.type
_entity_poly.pdbx_seq_one_letter_code
_entity_poly.pdbx_strand_id
1 'polypeptide(L)'
;MRDAMKAFLSAACLLLLTGCIGSDPSKALHEVASILERKDSAAFLAKLDTKRYAAAYMDNLTQSNPALKALDSAANTLLGIGVADMVDSLAPMEAQLVGDFKKRVPTGELVNECSQAASTACPWVPASLRGARIKELGPDAAVAHVTVPGNIATWIAMAKTGEEWKIVGLSPQEEFAVRYAKNPPAPPAPPARQPAAPAGQEKPRSI
;
A
#
# COMPACT_ATOMS: atom_id res chain seq x y z
N MET A 1 -27.67 -28.92 41.94
CA MET A 1 -27.62 -27.48 41.57
C MET A 1 -26.23 -26.86 41.70
N ARG A 2 -25.32 -27.33 42.58
CA ARG A 2 -23.98 -26.77 42.76
C ARG A 2 -23.00 -27.07 41.62
N ASP A 3 -23.17 -28.18 40.92
CA ASP A 3 -22.25 -28.61 39.86
C ASP A 3 -22.53 -27.97 38.52
N ALA A 4 -23.79 -27.60 38.23
CA ALA A 4 -24.15 -26.83 37.04
C ALA A 4 -23.60 -25.39 37.05
N MET A 5 -23.45 -24.79 38.22
CA MET A 5 -22.93 -23.43 38.38
C MET A 5 -21.41 -23.38 38.19
N LYS A 6 -20.69 -24.47 38.50
CA LYS A 6 -19.23 -24.56 38.28
C LYS A 6 -18.88 -24.72 36.78
N ALA A 7 -19.71 -25.45 36.03
CA ALA A 7 -19.52 -25.61 34.59
C ALA A 7 -19.74 -24.29 33.82
N PHE A 8 -20.69 -23.46 34.26
CA PHE A 8 -20.93 -22.15 33.62
C PHE A 8 -19.81 -21.13 33.86
N LEU A 9 -19.18 -21.15 35.05
CA LEU A 9 -18.04 -20.23 35.32
C LEU A 9 -16.79 -20.61 34.51
N SER A 10 -16.53 -21.89 34.27
CA SER A 10 -15.39 -22.34 33.46
C SER A 10 -15.54 -21.98 31.97
N ALA A 11 -16.76 -22.06 31.41
CA ALA A 11 -17.02 -21.69 30.03
C ALA A 11 -16.91 -20.19 29.77
N ALA A 12 -17.28 -19.36 30.74
CA ALA A 12 -17.19 -17.90 30.63
C ALA A 12 -15.72 -17.39 30.67
N CYS A 13 -14.82 -18.08 31.41
CA CYS A 13 -13.41 -17.71 31.45
C CYS A 13 -12.65 -18.02 30.15
N LEU A 14 -13.06 -19.05 29.38
CA LEU A 14 -12.42 -19.42 28.12
C LEU A 14 -12.76 -18.44 26.98
N LEU A 15 -13.89 -17.74 27.07
CA LEU A 15 -14.31 -16.76 26.06
C LEU A 15 -13.62 -15.38 26.22
N LEU A 16 -13.00 -15.10 27.36
CA LEU A 16 -12.32 -13.83 27.62
C LEU A 16 -10.84 -13.84 27.18
N LEU A 17 -10.28 -14.96 26.75
CA LEU A 17 -8.89 -15.08 26.31
C LEU A 17 -8.71 -14.88 24.79
N THR A 18 -9.77 -14.67 24.04
CA THR A 18 -9.69 -14.36 22.60
C THR A 18 -9.54 -12.86 22.28
N GLY A 19 -9.50 -12.03 23.29
CA GLY A 19 -9.34 -10.59 23.12
C GLY A 19 -7.90 -10.14 23.37
N CYS A 20 -7.19 -9.88 22.32
CA CYS A 20 -5.94 -9.11 22.14
C CYS A 20 -4.83 -9.90 21.45
N ILE A 21 -5.13 -10.59 20.37
CA ILE A 21 -4.12 -10.84 19.34
C ILE A 21 -4.13 -9.58 18.45
N GLY A 22 -3.67 -8.47 19.00
CA GLY A 22 -3.35 -7.32 18.18
C GLY A 22 -2.36 -7.78 17.12
N SER A 23 -2.73 -7.70 15.86
CA SER A 23 -1.83 -8.08 14.78
C SER A 23 -0.57 -7.23 14.88
N ASP A 24 0.58 -7.87 15.05
CA ASP A 24 1.90 -7.24 15.15
C ASP A 24 2.40 -6.92 13.73
N PRO A 25 2.88 -5.70 13.44
CA PRO A 25 3.38 -5.36 12.12
C PRO A 25 4.59 -6.23 11.69
N SER A 26 5.38 -6.73 12.63
CA SER A 26 6.46 -7.67 12.33
C SER A 26 5.92 -9.01 11.82
N LYS A 27 4.88 -9.55 12.48
CA LYS A 27 4.22 -10.77 12.01
C LYS A 27 3.62 -10.61 10.62
N ALA A 28 3.05 -9.45 10.33
CA ALA A 28 2.49 -9.17 9.01
C ALA A 28 3.58 -9.21 7.91
N LEU A 29 4.77 -8.65 8.16
CA LEU A 29 5.89 -8.76 7.22
C LEU A 29 6.44 -10.19 7.08
N HIS A 30 6.53 -10.94 8.17
CA HIS A 30 6.91 -12.36 8.13
C HIS A 30 5.90 -13.19 7.32
N GLU A 31 4.62 -12.86 7.43
CA GLU A 31 3.57 -13.49 6.63
C GLU A 31 3.74 -13.16 5.14
N VAL A 32 4.01 -11.88 4.79
CA VAL A 32 4.31 -11.47 3.42
C VAL A 32 5.52 -12.23 2.87
N ALA A 33 6.59 -12.38 3.65
CA ALA A 33 7.75 -13.18 3.27
C ALA A 33 7.36 -14.63 2.94
N SER A 34 6.55 -15.25 3.78
CA SER A 34 6.07 -16.62 3.59
C SER A 34 5.12 -16.76 2.38
N ILE A 35 4.31 -15.75 2.11
CA ILE A 35 3.43 -15.67 0.94
C ILE A 35 4.26 -15.62 -0.35
N LEU A 36 5.32 -14.81 -0.38
CA LEU A 36 6.23 -14.71 -1.52
C LEU A 36 6.95 -16.04 -1.80
N GLU A 37 7.36 -16.78 -0.75
CA GLU A 37 7.96 -18.11 -0.90
C GLU A 37 6.97 -19.13 -1.48
N ARG A 38 5.68 -19.04 -1.09
CA ARG A 38 4.63 -19.89 -1.67
C ARG A 38 4.16 -19.43 -3.04
N LYS A 39 4.63 -18.28 -3.52
CA LYS A 39 4.27 -17.70 -4.81
C LYS A 39 2.76 -17.42 -4.95
N ASP A 40 2.11 -17.06 -3.85
CA ASP A 40 0.67 -16.79 -3.79
C ASP A 40 0.38 -15.31 -4.03
N SER A 41 0.08 -14.97 -5.28
CA SER A 41 -0.21 -13.59 -5.67
C SER A 41 -1.50 -13.04 -5.07
N ALA A 42 -2.50 -13.88 -4.84
CA ALA A 42 -3.77 -13.44 -4.26
C ALA A 42 -3.59 -13.05 -2.79
N ALA A 43 -2.91 -13.91 -2.02
CA ALA A 43 -2.56 -13.62 -0.64
C ALA A 43 -1.61 -12.42 -0.53
N PHE A 44 -0.64 -12.27 -1.46
CA PHE A 44 0.26 -11.12 -1.50
C PHE A 44 -0.51 -9.80 -1.68
N LEU A 45 -1.40 -9.74 -2.67
CA LEU A 45 -2.22 -8.57 -2.93
C LEU A 45 -3.18 -8.25 -1.78
N ALA A 46 -3.67 -9.26 -1.05
CA ALA A 46 -4.48 -9.06 0.14
C ALA A 46 -3.72 -8.36 1.28
N LYS A 47 -2.38 -8.46 1.31
CA LYS A 47 -1.51 -7.76 2.27
C LYS A 47 -1.10 -6.34 1.84
N LEU A 48 -1.53 -5.90 0.64
CA LEU A 48 -1.33 -4.53 0.18
C LEU A 48 -2.66 -3.76 0.22
N ASP A 49 -2.59 -2.51 0.61
CA ASP A 49 -3.60 -1.52 0.21
C ASP A 49 -3.16 -0.96 -1.14
N THR A 50 -3.60 -1.60 -2.22
CA THR A 50 -3.11 -1.35 -3.58
C THR A 50 -3.30 0.08 -4.02
N LYS A 51 -4.39 0.71 -3.58
CA LYS A 51 -4.70 2.12 -3.89
C LYS A 51 -3.73 3.08 -3.21
N ARG A 52 -3.51 2.90 -1.89
CA ARG A 52 -2.55 3.72 -1.12
C ARG A 52 -1.13 3.48 -1.60
N TYR A 53 -0.80 2.22 -1.90
CA TYR A 53 0.50 1.83 -2.42
C TYR A 53 0.80 2.49 -3.77
N ALA A 54 -0.17 2.50 -4.70
CA ALA A 54 -0.04 3.17 -5.99
C ALA A 54 0.15 4.69 -5.82
N ALA A 55 -0.61 5.32 -4.91
CA ALA A 55 -0.46 6.74 -4.60
C ALA A 55 0.93 7.06 -4.02
N ALA A 56 1.43 6.25 -3.08
CA ALA A 56 2.77 6.40 -2.53
C ALA A 56 3.86 6.18 -3.60
N TYR A 57 3.66 5.25 -4.52
CA TYR A 57 4.58 5.00 -5.63
C TYR A 57 4.67 6.21 -6.55
N MET A 58 3.55 6.82 -6.93
CA MET A 58 3.49 8.03 -7.75
C MET A 58 4.15 9.22 -7.05
N ASP A 59 3.89 9.39 -5.75
CA ASP A 59 4.53 10.47 -4.97
C ASP A 59 6.05 10.29 -4.95
N ASN A 60 6.57 9.07 -4.76
CA ASN A 60 8.01 8.80 -4.83
C ASN A 60 8.60 9.11 -6.21
N LEU A 61 7.91 8.76 -7.30
CA LEU A 61 8.36 9.09 -8.66
C LEU A 61 8.47 10.60 -8.85
N THR A 62 7.47 11.35 -8.37
CA THR A 62 7.45 12.81 -8.44
C THR A 62 8.59 13.41 -7.61
N GLN A 63 8.80 12.93 -6.38
CA GLN A 63 9.86 13.42 -5.51
C GLN A 63 11.27 13.08 -6.03
N SER A 64 11.42 11.95 -6.70
CA SER A 64 12.71 11.48 -7.23
C SER A 64 13.09 12.12 -8.55
N ASN A 65 12.14 12.74 -9.25
CA ASN A 65 12.36 13.37 -10.55
C ASN A 65 12.25 14.89 -10.44
N PRO A 66 13.38 15.63 -10.54
CA PRO A 66 13.38 17.10 -10.43
C PRO A 66 12.46 17.79 -11.43
N ALA A 67 12.32 17.25 -12.66
CA ALA A 67 11.45 17.82 -13.68
C ALA A 67 9.97 17.62 -13.32
N LEU A 68 9.57 16.44 -12.82
CA LEU A 68 8.22 16.19 -12.36
C LEU A 68 7.90 17.03 -11.11
N LYS A 69 8.86 17.19 -10.20
CA LYS A 69 8.71 18.05 -9.03
C LYS A 69 8.53 19.53 -9.40
N ALA A 70 9.28 20.02 -10.38
CA ALA A 70 9.12 21.38 -10.89
C ALA A 70 7.75 21.57 -11.56
N LEU A 71 7.29 20.58 -12.32
CA LEU A 71 5.97 20.60 -12.97
C LEU A 71 4.84 20.58 -11.94
N ASP A 72 4.95 19.75 -10.90
CA ASP A 72 4.00 19.69 -9.77
C ASP A 72 3.91 21.03 -9.05
N SER A 73 5.07 21.66 -8.76
CA SER A 73 5.13 22.96 -8.12
C SER A 73 4.51 24.07 -8.99
N ALA A 74 4.77 24.04 -10.30
CA ALA A 74 4.21 25.00 -11.24
C ALA A 74 2.68 24.81 -11.40
N ALA A 75 2.21 23.57 -11.51
CA ALA A 75 0.79 23.25 -11.61
C ALA A 75 0.03 23.66 -10.33
N ASN A 76 0.59 23.37 -9.16
CA ASN A 76 0.04 23.81 -7.88
C ASN A 76 -0.05 25.33 -7.77
N THR A 77 0.99 26.04 -8.23
CA THR A 77 1.05 27.51 -8.15
C THR A 77 0.10 28.19 -9.14
N LEU A 78 -0.04 27.65 -10.35
CA LEU A 78 -0.81 28.28 -11.44
C LEU A 78 -2.29 27.86 -11.46
N LEU A 79 -2.57 26.61 -11.09
CA LEU A 79 -3.90 26.00 -11.25
C LEU A 79 -4.53 25.61 -9.90
N GLY A 80 -3.78 25.67 -8.80
CA GLY A 80 -4.22 25.17 -7.50
C GLY A 80 -4.42 23.64 -7.47
N ILE A 81 -3.87 22.94 -8.47
CA ILE A 81 -4.00 21.50 -8.66
C ILE A 81 -2.59 20.92 -8.68
N GLY A 82 -2.29 19.98 -7.78
CA GLY A 82 -1.04 19.22 -7.84
C GLY A 82 -1.01 18.28 -9.04
N VAL A 83 0.19 17.87 -9.48
CA VAL A 83 0.31 16.79 -10.50
C VAL A 83 -0.39 15.52 -10.04
N ALA A 84 -0.47 15.28 -8.74
CA ALA A 84 -1.29 14.19 -8.18
C ALA A 84 -2.79 14.36 -8.48
N ASP A 85 -3.29 15.57 -8.59
CA ASP A 85 -4.69 15.87 -8.94
C ASP A 85 -4.95 15.82 -10.46
N MET A 86 -3.91 16.01 -11.27
CA MET A 86 -3.99 15.82 -12.73
C MET A 86 -4.06 14.34 -13.13
N VAL A 87 -3.94 13.44 -12.17
CA VAL A 87 -3.84 12.02 -12.44
C VAL A 87 -5.23 11.37 -12.41
N ASP A 88 -5.97 11.49 -13.50
CA ASP A 88 -6.84 10.40 -13.98
C ASP A 88 -6.08 9.05 -14.08
N SER A 89 -4.81 9.06 -13.69
CA SER A 89 -3.79 8.03 -13.89
C SER A 89 -3.56 7.10 -12.68
N LEU A 90 -4.18 7.32 -11.52
CA LEU A 90 -3.98 6.36 -10.42
C LEU A 90 -4.71 5.03 -10.65
N ALA A 91 -5.90 5.05 -11.23
CA ALA A 91 -6.60 3.81 -11.54
C ALA A 91 -5.84 2.96 -12.58
N PRO A 92 -5.28 3.52 -13.68
CA PRO A 92 -4.36 2.80 -14.54
C PRO A 92 -3.09 2.33 -13.83
N MET A 93 -2.49 3.15 -12.96
CA MET A 93 -1.27 2.79 -12.22
C MET A 93 -1.54 1.66 -11.22
N GLU A 94 -2.62 1.74 -10.45
CA GLU A 94 -3.03 0.66 -9.54
C GLU A 94 -3.26 -0.64 -10.31
N ALA A 95 -4.00 -0.57 -11.42
CA ALA A 95 -4.26 -1.74 -12.26
C ALA A 95 -2.98 -2.33 -12.85
N GLN A 96 -2.02 -1.49 -13.26
CA GLN A 96 -0.72 -1.91 -13.76
C GLN A 96 0.09 -2.61 -12.66
N LEU A 97 0.21 -2.02 -11.48
CA LEU A 97 0.92 -2.61 -10.33
C LEU A 97 0.30 -3.95 -9.91
N VAL A 98 -1.03 -4.01 -9.83
CA VAL A 98 -1.76 -5.25 -9.52
C VAL A 98 -1.52 -6.31 -10.60
N GLY A 99 -1.55 -5.92 -11.88
CA GLY A 99 -1.26 -6.80 -13.01
C GLY A 99 0.16 -7.35 -12.96
N ASP A 100 1.13 -6.51 -12.64
CA ASP A 100 2.54 -6.87 -12.50
C ASP A 100 2.76 -7.88 -11.35
N PHE A 101 2.19 -7.62 -10.19
CA PHE A 101 2.27 -8.55 -9.05
C PHE A 101 1.57 -9.88 -9.35
N LYS A 102 0.39 -9.88 -9.98
CA LYS A 102 -0.31 -11.09 -10.40
C LYS A 102 0.52 -11.95 -11.35
N LYS A 103 1.34 -11.35 -12.21
CA LYS A 103 2.19 -12.05 -13.17
C LYS A 103 3.49 -12.54 -12.51
N ARG A 104 4.17 -11.69 -11.73
CA ARG A 104 5.54 -11.92 -11.28
C ARG A 104 5.65 -12.69 -9.96
N VAL A 105 4.64 -12.61 -9.08
CA VAL A 105 4.65 -13.38 -7.82
C VAL A 105 4.55 -14.88 -8.08
N PRO A 106 3.58 -15.40 -8.88
CA PRO A 106 3.46 -16.85 -9.11
C PRO A 106 4.65 -17.49 -9.81
N THR A 107 5.36 -16.73 -10.65
CA THR A 107 6.57 -17.20 -11.33
C THR A 107 7.79 -17.19 -10.44
N GLY A 108 7.75 -16.42 -9.33
CA GLY A 108 8.92 -16.13 -8.49
C GLY A 108 9.85 -15.07 -9.09
N GLU A 109 9.50 -14.48 -10.24
CA GLU A 109 10.28 -13.46 -10.92
C GLU A 109 10.50 -12.22 -10.04
N LEU A 110 9.46 -11.78 -9.30
CA LEU A 110 9.56 -10.65 -8.39
C LEU A 110 10.67 -10.85 -7.33
N VAL A 111 10.70 -12.02 -6.70
CA VAL A 111 11.72 -12.35 -5.68
C VAL A 111 13.11 -12.48 -6.31
N ASN A 112 13.19 -13.13 -7.48
CA ASN A 112 14.45 -13.34 -8.19
C ASN A 112 15.07 -12.01 -8.63
N GLU A 113 14.31 -11.13 -9.24
CA GLU A 113 14.78 -9.80 -9.64
C GLU A 113 15.21 -8.98 -8.42
N CYS A 114 14.39 -8.96 -7.37
CA CYS A 114 14.72 -8.22 -6.15
C CYS A 114 15.96 -8.78 -5.43
N SER A 115 16.25 -10.07 -5.59
CA SER A 115 17.47 -10.68 -5.05
C SER A 115 18.73 -10.25 -5.79
N GLN A 116 18.60 -9.82 -7.04
CA GLN A 116 19.71 -9.39 -7.89
C GLN A 116 19.82 -7.85 -8.01
N ALA A 117 18.73 -7.15 -7.77
CA ALA A 117 18.65 -5.71 -7.91
C ALA A 117 19.12 -5.00 -6.64
N ALA A 118 20.15 -4.15 -6.76
CA ALA A 118 20.49 -3.17 -5.75
C ALA A 118 19.54 -1.95 -5.89
N SER A 119 18.30 -2.10 -5.46
CA SER A 119 17.25 -1.07 -5.66
C SER A 119 16.36 -0.91 -4.44
N THR A 120 16.11 0.33 -4.05
CA THR A 120 15.15 0.69 -2.98
C THR A 120 13.70 0.32 -3.33
N ALA A 121 13.38 0.13 -4.61
CA ALA A 121 12.05 -0.30 -5.05
C ALA A 121 11.82 -1.81 -4.91
N CYS A 122 12.84 -2.56 -4.48
CA CYS A 122 12.86 -4.02 -4.48
C CYS A 122 13.03 -4.67 -3.09
N PRO A 123 12.14 -4.41 -2.10
CA PRO A 123 12.22 -5.02 -0.78
C PRO A 123 11.73 -6.47 -0.73
N TRP A 124 11.24 -7.02 -1.85
CA TRP A 124 10.47 -8.26 -1.92
C TRP A 124 11.32 -9.53 -1.83
N VAL A 125 12.39 -9.48 -1.05
CA VAL A 125 13.24 -10.63 -0.72
C VAL A 125 12.80 -11.18 0.64
N PRO A 126 12.33 -12.43 0.75
CA PRO A 126 11.81 -12.98 1.99
C PRO A 126 12.75 -12.86 3.20
N ALA A 127 14.06 -13.09 3.00
CA ALA A 127 15.04 -12.92 4.05
C ALA A 127 15.17 -11.46 4.54
N SER A 128 15.12 -10.50 3.62
CA SER A 128 15.16 -9.07 3.94
C SER A 128 13.92 -8.62 4.72
N LEU A 129 12.74 -9.13 4.34
CA LEU A 129 11.49 -8.84 5.05
C LEU A 129 11.47 -9.40 6.47
N ARG A 130 12.03 -10.62 6.68
CA ARG A 130 12.14 -11.20 8.03
C ARG A 130 13.17 -10.49 8.89
N GLY A 131 14.21 -9.94 8.29
CA GLY A 131 15.23 -9.15 8.97
C GLY A 131 14.89 -7.68 9.18
N ALA A 132 13.67 -7.26 8.79
CA ALA A 132 13.24 -5.87 8.89
C ALA A 132 13.18 -5.38 10.34
N ARG A 133 13.61 -4.15 10.57
CA ARG A 133 13.48 -3.47 11.87
C ARG A 133 12.23 -2.61 11.86
N ILE A 134 11.29 -2.95 12.74
CA ILE A 134 10.02 -2.24 12.84
C ILE A 134 10.15 -1.05 13.79
N LYS A 135 9.56 0.07 13.39
CA LYS A 135 9.34 1.25 14.22
C LYS A 135 7.84 1.54 14.22
N GLU A 136 7.19 1.28 15.32
CA GLU A 136 5.79 1.64 15.51
C GLU A 136 5.65 3.16 15.66
N LEU A 137 4.64 3.72 15.02
CA LEU A 137 4.35 5.16 14.99
C LEU A 137 3.06 5.49 15.74
N GLY A 138 2.42 4.48 16.29
CA GLY A 138 1.15 4.50 16.99
C GLY A 138 0.43 3.15 16.84
N PRO A 139 -0.83 3.05 17.28
CA PRO A 139 -1.56 1.79 17.28
C PRO A 139 -1.88 1.25 15.86
N ASP A 140 -1.93 2.14 14.87
CA ASP A 140 -2.41 1.83 13.52
C ASP A 140 -1.41 2.16 12.41
N ALA A 141 -0.19 2.57 12.77
CA ALA A 141 0.84 2.95 11.81
C ALA A 141 2.22 2.45 12.23
N ALA A 142 2.99 1.93 11.29
CA ALA A 142 4.37 1.50 11.49
C ALA A 142 5.20 1.69 10.22
N VAL A 143 6.51 1.77 10.38
CA VAL A 143 7.45 1.68 9.27
C VAL A 143 8.46 0.56 9.54
N ALA A 144 8.85 -0.13 8.47
CA ALA A 144 9.86 -1.17 8.54
C ALA A 144 11.08 -0.76 7.74
N HIS A 145 12.22 -0.72 8.39
CA HIS A 145 13.52 -0.56 7.73
C HIS A 145 13.99 -1.91 7.20
N VAL A 146 14.11 -2.01 5.90
CA VAL A 146 14.52 -3.23 5.20
C VAL A 146 15.87 -2.99 4.52
N THR A 147 16.82 -3.90 4.75
CA THR A 147 18.07 -3.91 4.02
C THR A 147 17.93 -4.85 2.82
N VAL A 148 18.04 -4.31 1.62
CA VAL A 148 17.98 -5.07 0.37
C VAL A 148 19.38 -5.44 -0.12
N PRO A 149 19.52 -6.31 -1.14
CA PRO A 149 20.82 -6.66 -1.73
C PRO A 149 21.61 -5.41 -2.12
N GLY A 150 22.94 -5.46 -1.97
CA GLY A 150 23.80 -4.30 -2.16
C GLY A 150 23.89 -3.37 -0.93
N ASN A 151 23.34 -3.79 0.20
CA ASN A 151 23.36 -3.03 1.47
C ASN A 151 22.60 -1.70 1.40
N ILE A 152 21.61 -1.63 0.51
CA ILE A 152 20.76 -0.46 0.32
C ILE A 152 19.59 -0.53 1.30
N ALA A 153 19.31 0.58 1.97
CA ALA A 153 18.15 0.71 2.86
C ALA A 153 16.91 1.14 2.09
N THR A 154 15.79 0.53 2.41
CA THR A 154 14.46 1.00 2.00
C THR A 154 13.49 0.90 3.18
N TRP A 155 12.42 1.65 3.11
CA TRP A 155 11.40 1.74 4.14
C TRP A 155 10.05 1.28 3.60
N ILE A 156 9.42 0.35 4.31
CA ILE A 156 8.05 -0.09 4.02
C ILE A 156 7.12 0.64 4.97
N ALA A 157 6.17 1.37 4.42
CA ALA A 157 5.08 1.98 5.18
C ALA A 157 3.96 0.98 5.39
N MET A 158 3.50 0.84 6.63
CA MET A 158 2.45 -0.07 7.03
C MET A 158 1.37 0.67 7.80
N ALA A 159 0.11 0.31 7.58
CA ALA A 159 -1.01 0.83 8.34
C ALA A 159 -2.06 -0.26 8.56
N LYS A 160 -2.82 -0.14 9.65
CA LYS A 160 -3.97 -1.00 9.87
C LYS A 160 -5.14 -0.61 8.97
N THR A 161 -5.80 -1.62 8.43
CA THR A 161 -7.08 -1.51 7.74
C THR A 161 -8.02 -2.51 8.42
N GLY A 162 -8.92 -2.01 9.27
CA GLY A 162 -9.61 -2.85 10.25
C GLY A 162 -8.62 -3.43 11.26
N GLU A 163 -8.62 -4.74 11.42
CA GLU A 163 -7.71 -5.44 12.35
C GLU A 163 -6.40 -5.91 11.69
N GLU A 164 -6.23 -5.70 10.37
CA GLU A 164 -5.09 -6.20 9.62
C GLU A 164 -4.07 -5.12 9.28
N TRP A 165 -2.80 -5.45 9.45
CA TRP A 165 -1.71 -4.65 8.90
C TRP A 165 -1.58 -4.86 7.40
N LYS A 166 -1.56 -3.75 6.65
CA LYS A 166 -1.32 -3.73 5.21
C LYS A 166 -0.12 -2.85 4.87
N ILE A 167 0.57 -3.22 3.82
CA ILE A 167 1.60 -2.38 3.23
C ILE A 167 0.91 -1.31 2.41
N VAL A 168 1.24 -0.05 2.67
CA VAL A 168 0.61 1.13 2.08
C VAL A 168 1.58 1.95 1.22
N GLY A 169 2.86 1.61 1.20
CA GLY A 169 3.85 2.28 0.38
C GLY A 169 5.28 1.84 0.65
N LEU A 170 6.17 2.27 -0.22
CA LEU A 170 7.62 2.13 -0.09
C LEU A 170 8.27 3.51 -0.20
N SER A 171 9.44 3.70 0.40
CA SER A 171 10.25 4.89 0.19
C SER A 171 11.73 4.62 0.46
N PRO A 172 12.66 5.24 -0.29
CA PRO A 172 14.07 5.25 0.07
C PRO A 172 14.35 6.10 1.33
N GLN A 173 13.41 6.94 1.75
CA GLN A 173 13.55 7.86 2.88
C GLN A 173 12.51 7.56 3.95
N GLU A 174 12.97 7.51 5.23
CA GLU A 174 12.09 7.21 6.38
C GLU A 174 10.93 8.20 6.49
N GLU A 175 11.19 9.47 6.31
CA GLU A 175 10.21 10.55 6.47
C GLU A 175 8.99 10.40 5.55
N PHE A 176 9.21 9.98 4.30
CA PHE A 176 8.12 9.70 3.37
C PHE A 176 7.37 8.43 3.76
N ALA A 177 8.07 7.36 4.16
CA ALA A 177 7.41 6.16 4.64
C ALA A 177 6.55 6.45 5.88
N VAL A 178 7.04 7.26 6.82
CA VAL A 178 6.26 7.72 7.98
C VAL A 178 5.02 8.49 7.55
N ARG A 179 5.15 9.39 6.57
CA ARG A 179 4.00 10.13 6.01
C ARG A 179 2.98 9.18 5.39
N TYR A 180 3.42 8.19 4.59
CA TYR A 180 2.52 7.22 3.95
C TYR A 180 1.80 6.33 4.98
N ALA A 181 2.47 5.97 6.06
CA ALA A 181 1.88 5.17 7.12
C ALA A 181 0.79 5.93 7.89
N LYS A 182 1.05 7.21 8.24
CA LYS A 182 0.15 8.04 9.05
C LYS A 182 -0.92 8.75 8.23
N ASN A 183 -0.49 9.41 7.15
CA ASN A 183 -1.32 10.25 6.30
C ASN A 183 -1.07 9.85 4.85
N PRO A 184 -1.75 8.82 4.36
CA PRO A 184 -1.58 8.42 2.97
C PRO A 184 -1.91 9.60 2.06
N PRO A 185 -1.20 9.75 0.93
CA PRO A 185 -1.62 10.70 -0.09
C PRO A 185 -3.09 10.45 -0.41
N ALA A 186 -3.87 11.52 -0.43
CA ALA A 186 -5.29 11.43 -0.70
C ALA A 186 -5.51 10.74 -2.06
N PRO A 187 -6.44 9.78 -2.16
CA PRO A 187 -6.81 9.27 -3.48
C PRO A 187 -7.37 10.43 -4.30
N PRO A 188 -7.05 10.51 -5.59
CA PRO A 188 -7.59 11.56 -6.45
C PRO A 188 -9.11 11.57 -6.35
N ALA A 189 -9.68 12.77 -6.34
CA ALA A 189 -11.11 12.93 -6.38
C ALA A 189 -11.67 12.21 -7.63
N PRO A 190 -12.82 11.52 -7.53
CA PRO A 190 -13.44 10.93 -8.72
C PRO A 190 -13.67 12.06 -9.74
N PRO A 191 -13.45 11.79 -11.05
CA PRO A 191 -13.60 12.78 -12.09
C PRO A 191 -14.97 13.45 -11.95
N ALA A 192 -14.97 14.78 -11.90
CA ALA A 192 -16.20 15.54 -11.88
C ALA A 192 -17.04 15.07 -13.08
N ARG A 193 -18.24 14.56 -12.82
CA ARG A 193 -19.14 14.15 -13.91
C ARG A 193 -19.24 15.32 -14.87
N GLN A 194 -18.66 15.15 -16.06
CA GLN A 194 -18.85 16.14 -17.13
C GLN A 194 -20.36 16.36 -17.26
N PRO A 195 -20.84 17.61 -17.23
CA PRO A 195 -22.23 17.89 -17.53
C PRO A 195 -22.55 17.22 -18.86
N ALA A 196 -23.60 16.42 -18.89
CA ALA A 196 -24.05 15.78 -20.11
C ALA A 196 -24.12 16.85 -21.20
N ALA A 197 -23.43 16.62 -22.33
CA ALA A 197 -23.48 17.53 -23.44
C ALA A 197 -24.94 17.81 -23.77
N PRO A 198 -25.37 19.07 -23.98
CA PRO A 198 -26.74 19.39 -24.30
C PRO A 198 -27.13 18.58 -25.53
N ALA A 199 -28.22 17.81 -25.37
CA ALA A 199 -28.81 17.00 -26.44
C ALA A 199 -28.97 17.87 -27.70
N GLY A 200 -28.43 17.36 -28.80
CA GLY A 200 -28.23 18.09 -30.04
C GLY A 200 -29.43 18.91 -30.45
N GLN A 201 -29.21 20.17 -30.76
CA GLN A 201 -30.15 21.00 -31.52
C GLN A 201 -30.34 20.34 -32.90
N GLU A 202 -31.49 19.77 -33.08
CA GLU A 202 -31.95 19.29 -34.39
C GLU A 202 -31.94 20.47 -35.35
N LYS A 203 -31.09 20.38 -36.36
CA LYS A 203 -30.96 21.36 -37.45
C LYS A 203 -32.28 21.32 -38.26
N PRO A 204 -33.01 22.45 -38.38
CA PRO A 204 -34.24 22.43 -39.15
C PRO A 204 -33.92 22.07 -40.62
N ARG A 205 -34.62 21.06 -41.15
CA ARG A 205 -34.65 20.73 -42.57
C ARG A 205 -35.36 21.86 -43.32
N SER A 206 -34.59 22.57 -44.16
CA SER A 206 -35.17 23.47 -45.12
C SER A 206 -35.84 22.62 -46.23
N ILE A 207 -37.07 22.94 -46.52
CA ILE A 207 -37.89 22.46 -47.65
C ILE A 207 -37.41 23.16 -48.93
#